data_e3f1eac935f75073a10df4e02bbaaffc
#
_entry.id   e3f1eac935f75073a10df4e02bbaaffc
#
_cell.length_a   1.000
_cell.length_b   1.000
_cell.length_c   1.000
_cell.angle_alpha   90.00
_cell.angle_beta   90.00
_cell.angle_gamma   90.00
#
_symmetry.space_group_name_H-M   'P 1'
#
loop_
_entity.id
_entity.type
_entity.pdbx_description
1 polymer ?
#
loop_
_entity_poly.entity_id
_entity_poly.type
_entity_poly.pdbx_seq_one_letter_code
_entity_poly.pdbx_strand_id
1 'polypeptide(L)'
;MVVENGSSNPKRYGDRVADYQRVVATQWVEKIFGSYQYFRLWLVQLVGSLGDWLGFLAIAAAATELGGGTPETAVGFVFTARIIPGLFLAPLAGVLVDRWNRKRVMIICDLGRVAILLMLPFATTVWHLVIASLALEIFTLLWIPAKDSVVPSIVPEESLTTVNSLQMAATYGTVPIAASLFIFLGRFADKVETWPGSESINADQIGLGFYADALTFLFSALMIYFITIPHRTSKEVV
;
A
#
# COMPACT_ATOMS: atom_id res chain seq x y z
N MET A 1 -6.29 11.49 65.61
CA MET A 1 -6.72 10.52 64.59
C MET A 1 -7.24 11.33 63.41
N VAL A 2 -6.35 11.68 62.45
CA VAL A 2 -6.63 12.52 61.28
C VAL A 2 -6.93 11.58 60.16
N VAL A 3 -8.18 11.57 59.70
CA VAL A 3 -8.60 10.82 58.50
C VAL A 3 -8.18 11.66 57.29
N GLU A 4 -7.11 11.24 56.61
CA GLU A 4 -6.70 11.82 55.33
C GLU A 4 -7.78 11.48 54.28
N ASN A 5 -8.51 12.53 53.92
CA ASN A 5 -9.53 12.48 52.86
C ASN A 5 -8.78 12.42 51.49
N GLY A 6 -8.58 11.21 50.98
CA GLY A 6 -7.97 10.98 49.68
C GLY A 6 -8.85 11.57 48.55
N SER A 7 -8.65 12.85 48.24
CA SER A 7 -9.26 13.48 47.08
C SER A 7 -8.78 12.75 45.81
N SER A 8 -9.62 11.89 45.28
CA SER A 8 -9.42 11.25 43.97
C SER A 8 -9.46 12.33 42.89
N ASN A 9 -8.26 12.77 42.47
CA ASN A 9 -8.13 13.74 41.38
C ASN A 9 -8.68 13.11 40.10
N PRO A 10 -9.79 13.62 39.54
CA PRO A 10 -10.44 13.03 38.36
C PRO A 10 -9.52 12.98 37.12
N LYS A 11 -8.53 13.88 37.01
CA LYS A 11 -7.50 13.82 35.95
C LYS A 11 -6.63 12.56 36.07
N ARG A 12 -6.22 12.19 37.27
CA ARG A 12 -5.39 11.00 37.51
C ARG A 12 -6.15 9.70 37.29
N TYR A 13 -7.49 9.71 37.41
CA TYR A 13 -8.34 8.56 37.07
C TYR A 13 -8.49 8.40 35.56
N GLY A 14 -8.73 9.49 34.82
CA GLY A 14 -8.81 9.49 33.36
C GLY A 14 -7.49 9.01 32.70
N ASP A 15 -6.35 9.50 33.21
CA ASP A 15 -5.03 9.07 32.73
C ASP A 15 -4.80 7.56 32.92
N ARG A 16 -5.17 7.02 34.08
CA ARG A 16 -5.06 5.55 34.35
C ARG A 16 -5.96 4.72 33.47
N VAL A 17 -7.19 5.17 33.19
CA VAL A 17 -8.10 4.47 32.27
C VAL A 17 -7.55 4.49 30.84
N ALA A 18 -7.01 5.63 30.39
CA ALA A 18 -6.40 5.74 29.08
C ALA A 18 -5.13 4.85 28.95
N ASP A 19 -4.28 4.79 29.98
CA ASP A 19 -3.12 3.90 30.01
C ASP A 19 -3.53 2.43 30.02
N TYR A 20 -4.54 2.05 30.79
CA TYR A 20 -5.08 0.69 30.79
C TYR A 20 -5.62 0.28 29.43
N GLN A 21 -6.38 1.17 28.77
CA GLN A 21 -6.92 0.92 27.42
C GLN A 21 -5.79 0.78 26.39
N ARG A 22 -4.72 1.59 26.47
CA ARG A 22 -3.54 1.45 25.60
C ARG A 22 -2.84 0.11 25.80
N VAL A 23 -2.62 -0.32 27.04
CA VAL A 23 -1.99 -1.61 27.36
C VAL A 23 -2.82 -2.78 26.82
N VAL A 24 -4.14 -2.76 27.05
CA VAL A 24 -5.04 -3.81 26.55
C VAL A 24 -5.06 -3.84 25.00
N ALA A 25 -5.17 -2.66 24.35
CA ALA A 25 -5.13 -2.59 22.89
C ALA A 25 -3.82 -3.12 22.31
N THR A 26 -2.67 -2.80 22.94
CA THR A 26 -1.36 -3.31 22.51
C THR A 26 -1.28 -4.83 22.65
N GLN A 27 -1.79 -5.42 23.75
CA GLN A 27 -1.80 -6.85 23.96
C GLN A 27 -2.64 -7.60 22.91
N TRP A 28 -3.80 -7.07 22.51
CA TRP A 28 -4.61 -7.64 21.43
C TRP A 28 -3.90 -7.61 20.09
N VAL A 29 -3.26 -6.48 19.77
CA VAL A 29 -2.49 -6.33 18.53
C VAL A 29 -1.32 -7.33 18.50
N GLU A 30 -0.56 -7.43 19.58
CA GLU A 30 0.56 -8.37 19.67
C GLU A 30 0.10 -9.84 19.59
N LYS A 31 -1.05 -10.18 20.16
CA LYS A 31 -1.60 -11.53 20.07
C LYS A 31 -2.00 -11.94 18.66
N ILE A 32 -2.54 -11.00 17.84
CA ILE A 32 -3.02 -11.28 16.49
C ILE A 32 -1.89 -11.11 15.46
N PHE A 33 -1.11 -10.06 15.60
CA PHE A 33 -0.10 -9.66 14.60
C PHE A 33 1.34 -10.05 14.99
N GLY A 34 1.55 -10.64 16.15
CA GLY A 34 2.88 -10.99 16.66
C GLY A 34 3.72 -9.80 17.12
N SER A 35 3.50 -8.59 16.57
CA SER A 35 4.12 -7.36 17.04
C SER A 35 3.37 -6.12 16.56
N TYR A 36 3.52 -5.01 17.29
CA TYR A 36 2.95 -3.71 16.88
C TYR A 36 3.61 -3.15 15.61
N GLN A 37 4.89 -3.45 15.41
CA GLN A 37 5.62 -3.03 14.19
C GLN A 37 5.08 -3.74 12.95
N TYR A 38 4.77 -5.04 13.07
CA TYR A 38 4.13 -5.78 12.00
C TYR A 38 2.71 -5.30 11.73
N PHE A 39 1.92 -4.98 12.75
CA PHE A 39 0.60 -4.39 12.57
C PHE A 39 0.65 -3.13 11.69
N ARG A 40 1.62 -2.23 11.93
CA ARG A 40 1.81 -1.04 11.09
C ARG A 40 2.21 -1.39 9.67
N LEU A 41 3.10 -2.38 9.47
CA LEU A 41 3.49 -2.86 8.16
C LEU A 41 2.31 -3.53 7.43
N TRP A 42 1.47 -4.24 8.17
CA TRP A 42 0.24 -4.85 7.64
C TRP A 42 -0.78 -3.79 7.20
N LEU A 43 -0.93 -2.68 7.94
CA LEU A 43 -1.75 -1.55 7.50
C LEU A 43 -1.22 -0.93 6.21
N VAL A 44 0.09 -0.79 6.08
CA VAL A 44 0.74 -0.36 4.83
C VAL A 44 0.37 -1.31 3.68
N GLN A 45 0.48 -2.62 3.90
CA GLN A 45 0.09 -3.63 2.91
C GLN A 45 -1.39 -3.56 2.55
N LEU A 46 -2.27 -3.42 3.54
CA LEU A 46 -3.73 -3.33 3.34
C LEU A 46 -4.11 -2.12 2.47
N VAL A 47 -3.61 -0.94 2.84
CA VAL A 47 -3.89 0.30 2.11
C VAL A 47 -3.23 0.30 0.73
N GLY A 48 -1.99 -0.16 0.62
CA GLY A 48 -1.30 -0.31 -0.66
C GLY A 48 -2.01 -1.28 -1.60
N SER A 49 -2.45 -2.44 -1.10
CA SER A 49 -3.20 -3.41 -1.91
C SER A 49 -4.55 -2.85 -2.38
N LEU A 50 -5.22 -2.06 -1.55
CA LEU A 50 -6.45 -1.37 -1.96
C LEU A 50 -6.18 -0.42 -3.13
N GLY A 51 -5.10 0.36 -3.07
CA GLY A 51 -4.67 1.23 -4.15
C GLY A 51 -4.28 0.44 -5.40
N ASP A 52 -3.43 -0.58 -5.27
CA ASP A 52 -3.01 -1.43 -6.39
C ASP A 52 -4.20 -1.99 -7.19
N TRP A 53 -5.28 -2.45 -6.50
CA TRP A 53 -6.49 -2.91 -7.17
C TRP A 53 -7.29 -1.78 -7.80
N LEU A 54 -7.35 -0.59 -7.17
CA LEU A 54 -7.97 0.60 -7.77
C LEU A 54 -7.22 1.04 -9.02
N GLY A 55 -5.90 1.16 -8.96
CA GLY A 55 -5.06 1.52 -10.09
C GLY A 55 -5.15 0.50 -11.22
N PHE A 56 -5.24 -0.81 -10.88
CA PHE A 56 -5.45 -1.87 -11.86
C PHE A 56 -6.76 -1.70 -12.63
N LEU A 57 -7.87 -1.41 -11.93
CA LEU A 57 -9.17 -1.15 -12.54
C LEU A 57 -9.14 0.13 -13.39
N ALA A 58 -8.50 1.19 -12.89
CA ALA A 58 -8.37 2.45 -13.61
C ALA A 58 -7.54 2.30 -14.90
N ILE A 59 -6.41 1.56 -14.85
CA ILE A 59 -5.59 1.28 -16.03
C ILE A 59 -6.38 0.43 -17.05
N ALA A 60 -7.14 -0.57 -16.59
CA ALA A 60 -7.97 -1.40 -17.47
C ALA A 60 -9.06 -0.56 -18.18
N ALA A 61 -9.72 0.33 -17.43
CA ALA A 61 -10.72 1.26 -17.99
C ALA A 61 -10.09 2.23 -19.00
N ALA A 62 -8.95 2.85 -18.64
CA ALA A 62 -8.21 3.73 -19.54
C ALA A 62 -7.75 3.02 -20.82
N ALA A 63 -7.30 1.75 -20.71
CA ALA A 63 -6.92 0.95 -21.87
C ALA A 63 -8.11 0.65 -22.79
N THR A 64 -9.30 0.47 -22.21
CA THR A 64 -10.54 0.27 -22.98
C THR A 64 -10.90 1.53 -23.75
N GLU A 65 -10.79 2.72 -23.14
CA GLU A 65 -11.11 4.00 -23.81
C GLU A 65 -10.08 4.36 -24.89
N LEU A 66 -8.79 4.24 -24.58
CA LEU A 66 -7.71 4.59 -25.52
C LEU A 66 -7.49 3.52 -26.60
N GLY A 67 -8.01 2.31 -26.43
CA GLY A 67 -7.87 1.19 -27.37
C GLY A 67 -8.65 1.37 -28.68
N GLY A 68 -9.59 2.30 -28.72
CA GLY A 68 -10.38 2.61 -29.92
C GLY A 68 -11.10 1.39 -30.49
N GLY A 69 -10.77 0.99 -31.69
CA GLY A 69 -11.38 -0.17 -32.39
C GLY A 69 -10.96 -1.55 -31.86
N THR A 70 -9.96 -1.64 -30.95
CA THR A 70 -9.42 -2.90 -30.40
C THR A 70 -9.18 -2.81 -28.88
N PRO A 71 -10.22 -2.52 -28.07
CA PRO A 71 -10.07 -2.32 -26.63
C PRO A 71 -9.56 -3.56 -25.90
N GLU A 72 -9.96 -4.75 -26.32
CA GLU A 72 -9.53 -6.03 -25.72
C GLU A 72 -8.01 -6.23 -25.91
N THR A 73 -7.50 -5.86 -27.07
CA THR A 73 -6.05 -5.93 -27.37
C THR A 73 -5.27 -4.94 -26.51
N ALA A 74 -5.78 -3.73 -26.32
CA ALA A 74 -5.18 -2.71 -25.47
C ALA A 74 -5.08 -3.16 -24.01
N VAL A 75 -6.17 -3.71 -23.47
CA VAL A 75 -6.21 -4.31 -22.13
C VAL A 75 -5.24 -5.47 -22.03
N GLY A 76 -5.17 -6.34 -23.06
CA GLY A 76 -4.23 -7.46 -23.12
C GLY A 76 -2.77 -7.01 -23.05
N PHE A 77 -2.39 -5.95 -23.76
CA PHE A 77 -1.03 -5.40 -23.69
C PHE A 77 -0.67 -4.86 -22.31
N VAL A 78 -1.59 -4.15 -21.67
CA VAL A 78 -1.40 -3.60 -20.33
C VAL A 78 -1.22 -4.72 -19.30
N PHE A 79 -2.06 -5.77 -19.36
CA PHE A 79 -1.94 -6.92 -18.45
C PHE A 79 -0.64 -7.70 -18.69
N THR A 80 -0.27 -7.87 -19.95
CA THR A 80 0.99 -8.50 -20.32
C THR A 80 2.18 -7.73 -19.75
N ALA A 81 2.16 -6.39 -19.80
CA ALA A 81 3.19 -5.54 -19.22
C ALA A 81 3.29 -5.66 -17.70
N ARG A 82 2.22 -6.01 -16.99
CA ARG A 82 2.25 -6.26 -15.55
C ARG A 82 2.72 -7.66 -15.18
N ILE A 83 2.54 -8.65 -16.04
CA ILE A 83 2.88 -10.06 -15.74
C ILE A 83 4.30 -10.41 -16.18
N ILE A 84 4.71 -9.97 -17.38
CA ILE A 84 6.02 -10.35 -17.98
C ILE A 84 7.21 -10.05 -17.08
N PRO A 85 7.35 -8.85 -16.47
CA PRO A 85 8.51 -8.57 -15.61
C PRO A 85 8.61 -9.55 -14.45
N GLY A 86 7.49 -9.96 -13.85
CA GLY A 86 7.44 -10.91 -12.75
C GLY A 86 8.09 -12.25 -13.10
N LEU A 87 7.85 -12.75 -14.32
CA LEU A 87 8.40 -14.03 -14.76
C LEU A 87 9.94 -14.03 -14.87
N PHE A 88 10.52 -12.91 -15.29
CA PHE A 88 11.96 -12.81 -15.56
C PHE A 88 12.75 -12.12 -14.45
N LEU A 89 12.17 -11.12 -13.80
CA LEU A 89 12.88 -10.24 -12.86
C LEU A 89 12.70 -10.63 -11.40
N ALA A 90 11.65 -11.40 -11.03
CA ALA A 90 11.40 -11.73 -9.63
C ALA A 90 12.61 -12.41 -8.93
N PRO A 91 13.32 -13.39 -9.52
CA PRO A 91 14.49 -13.98 -8.87
C PRO A 91 15.65 -12.98 -8.69
N LEU A 92 15.80 -12.05 -9.65
CA LEU A 92 16.86 -11.03 -9.61
C LEU A 92 16.55 -9.94 -8.59
N ALA A 93 15.27 -9.58 -8.44
CA ALA A 93 14.81 -8.57 -7.51
C ALA A 93 15.16 -8.91 -6.05
N GLY A 94 15.00 -10.18 -5.64
CA GLY A 94 15.38 -10.66 -4.32
C GLY A 94 16.87 -10.44 -4.03
N VAL A 95 17.73 -10.90 -4.94
CA VAL A 95 19.19 -10.76 -4.81
C VAL A 95 19.64 -9.30 -4.76
N LEU A 96 18.98 -8.43 -5.53
CA LEU A 96 19.31 -7.02 -5.59
C LEU A 96 18.92 -6.30 -4.30
N VAL A 97 17.73 -6.60 -3.77
CA VAL A 97 17.19 -6.00 -2.54
C VAL A 97 18.00 -6.42 -1.30
N ASP A 98 18.57 -7.63 -1.27
CA ASP A 98 19.39 -8.08 -0.14
C ASP A 98 20.66 -7.24 0.08
N ARG A 99 21.13 -6.54 -0.95
CA ARG A 99 22.30 -5.64 -0.89
C ARG A 99 21.95 -4.22 -0.45
N TRP A 100 20.67 -3.85 -0.45
CA TRP A 100 20.22 -2.49 -0.21
C TRP A 100 19.53 -2.33 1.15
N ASN A 101 19.40 -1.09 1.57
CA ASN A 101 18.59 -0.76 2.75
C ASN A 101 17.11 -0.96 2.43
N ARG A 102 16.51 -2.02 2.97
CA ARG A 102 15.13 -2.47 2.73
C ARG A 102 14.10 -1.36 2.91
N LYS A 103 14.24 -0.55 3.98
CA LYS A 103 13.35 0.59 4.25
C LYS A 103 13.44 1.65 3.15
N ARG A 104 14.65 1.98 2.71
CA ARG A 104 14.85 2.95 1.62
C ARG A 104 14.29 2.45 0.30
N VAL A 105 14.48 1.16 0.00
CA VAL A 105 13.92 0.54 -1.20
C VAL A 105 12.41 0.68 -1.22
N MET A 106 11.72 0.30 -0.15
CA MET A 106 10.26 0.40 -0.06
C MET A 106 9.78 1.85 -0.29
N ILE A 107 10.40 2.84 0.39
CA ILE A 107 10.03 4.25 0.25
C ILE A 107 10.27 4.76 -1.18
N ILE A 108 11.42 4.43 -1.79
CA ILE A 108 11.73 4.86 -3.16
C ILE A 108 10.75 4.23 -4.15
N CYS A 109 10.41 2.95 -3.99
CA CYS A 109 9.43 2.28 -4.83
C CYS A 109 8.04 2.94 -4.71
N ASP A 110 7.59 3.24 -3.51
CA ASP A 110 6.29 3.89 -3.30
C ASP A 110 6.26 5.30 -3.91
N LEU A 111 7.30 6.10 -3.71
CA LEU A 111 7.40 7.43 -4.32
C LEU A 111 7.51 7.37 -5.85
N GLY A 112 8.21 6.37 -6.40
CA GLY A 112 8.27 6.12 -7.84
C GLY A 112 6.89 5.77 -8.42
N ARG A 113 6.11 4.95 -7.73
CA ARG A 113 4.72 4.63 -8.10
C ARG A 113 3.83 5.87 -8.05
N VAL A 114 3.93 6.69 -6.99
CA VAL A 114 3.20 7.97 -6.89
C VAL A 114 3.48 8.83 -8.12
N ALA A 115 4.74 9.01 -8.51
CA ALA A 115 5.10 9.83 -9.66
C ALA A 115 4.48 9.31 -10.96
N ILE A 116 4.48 7.99 -11.19
CA ILE A 116 3.88 7.39 -12.38
C ILE A 116 2.36 7.57 -12.37
N LEU A 117 1.71 7.27 -11.24
CA LEU A 117 0.26 7.36 -11.11
C LEU A 117 -0.27 8.78 -11.30
N LEU A 118 0.47 9.80 -10.86
CA LEU A 118 0.11 11.20 -11.09
C LEU A 118 0.23 11.63 -12.57
N MET A 119 1.01 10.90 -13.37
CA MET A 119 1.14 11.16 -14.83
C MET A 119 0.07 10.42 -15.64
N LEU A 120 -0.48 9.32 -15.14
CA LEU A 120 -1.41 8.46 -15.88
C LEU A 120 -2.73 9.13 -16.30
N PRO A 121 -3.35 10.06 -15.53
CA PRO A 121 -4.54 10.78 -16.00
C PRO A 121 -4.31 11.57 -17.30
N PHE A 122 -3.07 11.85 -17.65
CA PHE A 122 -2.70 12.58 -18.87
C PHE A 122 -2.24 11.65 -20.02
N ALA A 123 -2.43 10.33 -19.86
CA ALA A 123 -2.10 9.37 -20.92
C ALA A 123 -3.03 9.56 -22.12
N THR A 124 -2.44 9.67 -23.31
CA THR A 124 -3.16 9.88 -24.57
C THR A 124 -3.10 8.69 -25.51
N THR A 125 -2.32 7.67 -25.17
CA THR A 125 -2.14 6.46 -25.99
C THR A 125 -2.02 5.22 -25.10
N VAL A 126 -2.40 4.08 -25.65
CA VAL A 126 -2.23 2.77 -24.98
C VAL A 126 -0.78 2.51 -24.57
N TRP A 127 0.18 2.97 -25.37
CA TRP A 127 1.60 2.79 -25.07
C TRP A 127 2.06 3.51 -23.80
N HIS A 128 1.47 4.65 -23.45
CA HIS A 128 1.73 5.30 -22.17
C HIS A 128 1.30 4.42 -21.01
N LEU A 129 0.13 3.74 -21.12
CA LEU A 129 -0.36 2.82 -20.11
C LEU A 129 0.53 1.57 -20.00
N VAL A 130 0.98 1.03 -21.15
CA VAL A 130 1.87 -0.15 -21.18
C VAL A 130 3.19 0.15 -20.49
N ILE A 131 3.85 1.27 -20.82
CA ILE A 131 5.12 1.67 -20.21
C ILE A 131 4.95 1.95 -18.72
N ALA A 132 3.88 2.64 -18.33
CA ALA A 132 3.57 2.90 -16.94
C ALA A 132 3.32 1.61 -16.14
N SER A 133 2.54 0.66 -16.71
CA SER A 133 2.27 -0.65 -16.11
C SER A 133 3.55 -1.45 -15.90
N LEU A 134 4.45 -1.46 -16.90
CA LEU A 134 5.75 -2.10 -16.79
C LEU A 134 6.58 -1.49 -15.65
N ALA A 135 6.61 -0.16 -15.56
CA ALA A 135 7.38 0.55 -14.54
C ALA A 135 6.79 0.34 -13.14
N LEU A 136 5.47 0.37 -12.98
CA LEU A 136 4.77 0.05 -11.74
C LEU A 136 5.11 -1.37 -11.26
N GLU A 137 5.13 -2.34 -12.18
CA GLU A 137 5.46 -3.73 -11.86
C GLU A 137 6.91 -3.88 -11.41
N ILE A 138 7.86 -3.19 -12.05
CA ILE A 138 9.27 -3.20 -11.60
C ILE A 138 9.40 -2.71 -10.16
N PHE A 139 8.69 -1.63 -9.79
CA PHE A 139 8.69 -1.15 -8.40
C PHE A 139 8.04 -2.17 -7.46
N THR A 140 6.98 -2.86 -7.87
CA THR A 140 6.32 -3.92 -7.09
C THR A 140 7.27 -5.07 -6.83
N LEU A 141 8.00 -5.52 -7.86
CA LEU A 141 8.98 -6.62 -7.78
C LEU A 141 10.16 -6.31 -6.85
N LEU A 142 10.52 -5.06 -6.66
CA LEU A 142 11.54 -4.65 -5.69
C LEU A 142 10.95 -4.46 -4.28
N TRP A 143 9.73 -3.96 -4.18
CA TRP A 143 9.06 -3.65 -2.92
C TRP A 143 8.71 -4.91 -2.13
N ILE A 144 8.16 -5.95 -2.79
CA ILE A 144 7.70 -7.19 -2.15
C ILE A 144 8.85 -7.90 -1.40
N PRO A 145 10.00 -8.24 -2.02
CA PRO A 145 11.07 -8.91 -1.29
C PRO A 145 11.70 -8.01 -0.22
N ALA A 146 11.72 -6.68 -0.41
CA ALA A 146 12.16 -5.75 0.62
C ALA A 146 11.29 -5.85 1.87
N LYS A 147 9.97 -5.87 1.72
CA LYS A 147 9.01 -6.04 2.81
C LYS A 147 9.15 -7.43 3.44
N ASP A 148 9.15 -8.49 2.63
CA ASP A 148 9.15 -9.87 3.13
C ASP A 148 10.42 -10.19 3.91
N SER A 149 11.55 -9.58 3.56
CA SER A 149 12.80 -9.73 4.32
C SER A 149 12.80 -9.00 5.68
N VAL A 150 11.88 -8.05 5.90
CA VAL A 150 11.72 -7.34 7.17
C VAL A 150 10.89 -8.17 8.15
N VAL A 151 9.87 -8.88 7.67
CA VAL A 151 8.89 -9.59 8.50
C VAL A 151 9.54 -10.51 9.54
N PRO A 152 10.49 -11.42 9.20
CA PRO A 152 11.11 -12.31 10.19
C PRO A 152 11.94 -11.59 11.26
N SER A 153 12.27 -10.30 11.04
CA SER A 153 13.04 -9.51 12.01
C SER A 153 12.17 -8.79 13.04
N ILE A 154 10.86 -8.74 12.80
CA ILE A 154 9.90 -8.00 13.64
C ILE A 154 8.77 -8.86 14.20
N VAL A 155 8.74 -10.15 13.86
CA VAL A 155 7.69 -11.10 14.28
C VAL A 155 8.35 -12.35 14.84
N PRO A 156 7.83 -12.94 15.95
CA PRO A 156 8.26 -14.25 16.45
C PRO A 156 8.00 -15.37 15.44
N GLU A 157 8.84 -16.40 15.42
CA GLU A 157 8.75 -17.52 14.46
C GLU A 157 7.40 -18.24 14.54
N GLU A 158 6.84 -18.39 15.75
CA GLU A 158 5.54 -19.04 15.96
C GLU A 158 4.38 -18.30 15.28
N SER A 159 4.53 -17.00 15.03
CA SER A 159 3.50 -16.15 14.43
C SER A 159 3.60 -16.06 12.89
N LEU A 160 4.64 -16.59 12.26
CA LEU A 160 4.88 -16.44 10.81
C LEU A 160 3.74 -17.00 9.95
N THR A 161 3.13 -18.12 10.34
CA THR A 161 1.99 -18.70 9.62
C THR A 161 0.77 -17.77 9.65
N THR A 162 0.46 -17.19 10.83
CA THR A 162 -0.62 -16.20 10.97
C THR A 162 -0.34 -14.96 10.18
N VAL A 163 0.90 -14.48 10.21
CA VAL A 163 1.38 -13.32 9.44
C VAL A 163 1.19 -13.52 7.94
N ASN A 164 1.55 -14.68 7.39
CA ASN A 164 1.34 -14.99 5.97
C ASN A 164 -0.15 -15.00 5.61
N SER A 165 -1.00 -15.55 6.47
CA SER A 165 -2.45 -15.54 6.27
C SER A 165 -3.02 -14.12 6.29
N LEU A 166 -2.54 -13.26 7.19
CA LEU A 166 -2.93 -11.85 7.27
C LEU A 166 -2.46 -11.06 6.04
N GLN A 167 -1.29 -11.37 5.49
CA GLN A 167 -0.82 -10.76 4.23
C GLN A 167 -1.72 -11.13 3.06
N MET A 168 -2.08 -12.42 2.92
CA MET A 168 -3.00 -12.87 1.89
C MET A 168 -4.38 -12.22 2.02
N ALA A 169 -4.89 -12.11 3.26
CA ALA A 169 -6.15 -11.43 3.54
C ALA A 169 -6.08 -9.94 3.16
N ALA A 170 -4.99 -9.24 3.45
CA ALA A 170 -4.80 -7.85 3.05
C ALA A 170 -4.71 -7.69 1.54
N THR A 171 -4.02 -8.60 0.83
CA THR A 171 -3.82 -8.50 -0.60
C THR A 171 -5.10 -8.79 -1.39
N TYR A 172 -5.78 -9.89 -1.08
CA TYR A 172 -6.94 -10.33 -1.87
C TYR A 172 -8.28 -9.91 -1.27
N GLY A 173 -8.36 -9.72 0.05
CA GLY A 173 -9.58 -9.25 0.72
C GLY A 173 -9.96 -7.82 0.35
N THR A 174 -9.03 -7.01 -0.15
CA THR A 174 -9.28 -5.64 -0.62
C THR A 174 -9.89 -5.55 -2.01
N VAL A 175 -9.87 -6.64 -2.81
CA VAL A 175 -10.43 -6.66 -4.19
C VAL A 175 -11.87 -6.17 -4.27
N PRO A 176 -12.84 -6.75 -3.52
CA PRO A 176 -14.23 -6.30 -3.60
C PRO A 176 -14.41 -4.87 -3.07
N ILE A 177 -13.58 -4.45 -2.12
CA ILE A 177 -13.61 -3.09 -1.57
C ILE A 177 -13.11 -2.11 -2.63
N ALA A 178 -12.00 -2.42 -3.31
CA ALA A 178 -11.46 -1.60 -4.39
C ALA A 178 -12.44 -1.47 -5.55
N ALA A 179 -13.07 -2.58 -5.96
CA ALA A 179 -14.09 -2.55 -7.02
C ALA A 179 -15.29 -1.67 -6.65
N SER A 180 -15.77 -1.78 -5.40
CA SER A 180 -16.86 -0.95 -4.90
C SER A 180 -16.47 0.53 -4.82
N LEU A 181 -15.25 0.80 -4.39
CA LEU A 181 -14.72 2.17 -4.31
C LEU A 181 -14.54 2.76 -5.72
N PHE A 182 -14.08 1.97 -6.70
CA PHE A 182 -13.95 2.43 -8.08
C PHE A 182 -15.30 2.85 -8.68
N ILE A 183 -16.38 2.07 -8.43
CA ILE A 183 -17.73 2.44 -8.83
C ILE A 183 -18.19 3.73 -8.11
N PHE A 184 -17.87 3.86 -6.82
CA PHE A 184 -18.20 5.06 -6.07
C PHE A 184 -17.47 6.30 -6.59
N LEU A 185 -16.20 6.16 -7.01
CA LEU A 185 -15.44 7.25 -7.62
C LEU A 185 -16.09 7.76 -8.91
N GLY A 186 -16.74 6.90 -9.71
CA GLY A 186 -17.51 7.33 -10.88
C GLY A 186 -18.64 8.29 -10.51
N ARG A 187 -19.43 7.94 -9.47
CA ARG A 187 -20.48 8.84 -8.97
C ARG A 187 -19.96 10.12 -8.33
N PHE A 188 -18.75 10.07 -7.80
CA PHE A 188 -18.09 11.24 -7.23
C PHE A 188 -17.51 12.14 -8.32
N ALA A 189 -17.00 11.57 -9.42
CA ALA A 189 -16.50 12.29 -10.57
C ALA A 189 -17.57 13.22 -11.15
N ASP A 190 -18.81 12.76 -11.31
CA ASP A 190 -19.94 13.58 -11.80
C ASP A 190 -20.11 14.89 -11.01
N LYS A 191 -19.76 14.89 -9.71
CA LYS A 191 -19.80 16.08 -8.86
C LYS A 191 -18.55 16.94 -9.00
N VAL A 192 -17.39 16.30 -9.12
CA VAL A 192 -16.09 17.00 -9.23
C VAL A 192 -15.96 17.70 -10.55
N GLU A 193 -16.51 17.17 -11.64
CA GLU A 193 -16.53 17.79 -12.97
C GLU A 193 -17.18 19.19 -12.97
N THR A 194 -18.08 19.46 -12.00
CA THR A 194 -18.70 20.77 -11.83
C THR A 194 -17.79 21.79 -11.15
N TRP A 195 -16.65 21.41 -10.62
CA TRP A 195 -15.73 22.29 -9.91
C TRP A 195 -14.81 23.04 -10.87
N PRO A 196 -14.52 24.33 -10.63
CA PRO A 196 -13.58 25.07 -11.44
C PRO A 196 -12.20 24.45 -11.44
N GLY A 197 -11.67 24.13 -12.62
CA GLY A 197 -10.33 23.54 -12.78
C GLY A 197 -10.28 22.01 -12.81
N SER A 198 -11.41 21.31 -12.63
CA SER A 198 -11.47 19.84 -12.73
C SER A 198 -10.96 19.30 -14.06
N GLU A 199 -11.24 20.01 -15.17
CA GLU A 199 -10.75 19.66 -16.50
C GLU A 199 -9.21 19.65 -16.59
N SER A 200 -8.56 20.57 -15.88
CA SER A 200 -7.09 20.69 -15.91
C SER A 200 -6.37 19.50 -15.29
N ILE A 201 -7.04 18.73 -14.43
CA ILE A 201 -6.48 17.59 -13.72
C ILE A 201 -7.08 16.25 -14.15
N ASN A 202 -7.95 16.26 -15.19
CA ASN A 202 -8.66 15.05 -15.64
C ASN A 202 -9.28 14.29 -14.46
N ALA A 203 -10.16 14.97 -13.71
CA ALA A 203 -10.80 14.43 -12.50
C ALA A 203 -12.05 13.59 -12.81
N ASP A 204 -12.02 12.82 -13.90
CA ASP A 204 -13.00 11.79 -14.22
C ASP A 204 -12.82 10.55 -13.32
N GLN A 205 -13.65 9.54 -13.52
CA GLN A 205 -13.59 8.30 -12.73
C GLN A 205 -12.21 7.64 -12.80
N ILE A 206 -11.60 7.61 -13.96
CA ILE A 206 -10.31 6.96 -14.22
C ILE A 206 -9.18 7.76 -13.54
N GLY A 207 -9.16 9.07 -13.76
CA GLY A 207 -8.20 9.97 -13.13
C GLY A 207 -8.28 9.95 -11.61
N LEU A 208 -9.51 9.97 -11.05
CA LEU A 208 -9.72 9.84 -9.60
C LEU A 208 -9.23 8.49 -9.08
N GLY A 209 -9.37 7.40 -9.87
CA GLY A 209 -8.80 6.10 -9.53
C GLY A 209 -7.28 6.14 -9.40
N PHE A 210 -6.59 6.80 -10.33
CA PHE A 210 -5.12 6.97 -10.26
C PHE A 210 -4.69 7.87 -9.10
N TYR A 211 -5.41 8.95 -8.83
CA TYR A 211 -5.10 9.82 -7.69
C TYR A 211 -5.33 9.12 -6.35
N ALA A 212 -6.40 8.33 -6.23
CA ALA A 212 -6.66 7.55 -5.04
C ALA A 212 -5.56 6.52 -4.79
N ASP A 213 -5.10 5.81 -5.82
CA ASP A 213 -3.97 4.88 -5.75
C ASP A 213 -2.67 5.61 -5.37
N ALA A 214 -2.36 6.74 -6.00
CA ALA A 214 -1.20 7.56 -5.66
C ALA A 214 -1.21 7.97 -4.17
N LEU A 215 -2.38 8.33 -3.62
CA LEU A 215 -2.53 8.65 -2.20
C LEU A 215 -2.26 7.45 -1.29
N THR A 216 -2.65 6.23 -1.68
CA THR A 216 -2.34 5.03 -0.90
C THR A 216 -0.84 4.76 -0.83
N PHE A 217 -0.10 4.93 -1.93
CA PHE A 217 1.36 4.79 -1.92
C PHE A 217 2.07 5.93 -1.18
N LEU A 218 1.55 7.14 -1.24
CA LEU A 218 2.08 8.24 -0.43
C LEU A 218 1.88 7.96 1.06
N PHE A 219 0.71 7.47 1.45
CA PHE A 219 0.44 7.01 2.82
C PHE A 219 1.38 5.86 3.22
N SER A 220 1.59 4.88 2.34
CA SER A 220 2.53 3.77 2.53
C SER A 220 3.94 4.27 2.80
N ALA A 221 4.48 5.13 1.93
CA ALA A 221 5.82 5.71 2.09
C ALA A 221 5.98 6.46 3.42
N LEU A 222 4.96 7.25 3.79
CA LEU A 222 4.94 8.00 5.05
C LEU A 222 4.92 7.06 6.27
N MET A 223 4.07 6.04 6.25
CA MET A 223 3.98 5.06 7.33
C MET A 223 5.28 4.27 7.48
N ILE A 224 5.88 3.82 6.37
CA ILE A 224 7.18 3.12 6.37
C ILE A 224 8.28 4.03 6.93
N TYR A 225 8.25 5.32 6.62
CA TYR A 225 9.22 6.27 7.17
C TYR A 225 9.21 6.29 8.71
N PHE A 226 8.04 6.16 9.34
CA PHE A 226 7.89 6.13 10.80
C PHE A 226 8.06 4.74 11.43
N ILE A 227 8.15 3.65 10.64
CA ILE A 227 8.42 2.31 11.18
C ILE A 227 9.91 2.18 11.48
N THR A 228 10.24 1.75 12.71
CA THR A 228 11.61 1.39 13.07
C THR A 228 11.88 -0.04 12.65
N ILE A 229 12.71 -0.22 11.63
CA ILE A 229 13.13 -1.54 11.15
C ILE A 229 14.53 -1.83 11.74
N PRO A 230 14.71 -2.93 12.49
CA PRO A 230 16.01 -3.31 13.02
C PRO A 230 17.01 -3.52 11.87
N HIS A 231 18.17 -2.89 11.96
CA HIS A 231 19.26 -3.19 11.02
C HIS A 231 19.86 -4.55 11.37
N ARG A 232 19.70 -5.54 10.50
CA ARG A 232 20.48 -6.76 10.58
C ARG A 232 21.94 -6.41 10.25
N THR A 233 22.78 -6.31 11.29
CA THR A 233 24.22 -6.20 11.10
C THR A 233 24.71 -7.55 10.52
N SER A 234 25.49 -7.49 9.45
CA SER A 234 26.00 -8.61 8.64
C SER A 234 26.96 -9.57 9.39
N LYS A 235 26.83 -9.73 10.72
CA LYS A 235 27.76 -10.47 11.59
C LYS A 235 27.25 -11.82 12.12
N GLU A 236 26.05 -12.26 11.71
CA GLU A 236 25.50 -13.54 12.18
C GLU A 236 25.37 -14.60 11.06
N VAL A 237 26.26 -14.57 10.09
CA VAL A 237 26.43 -15.68 9.15
C VAL A 237 27.84 -16.22 9.38
N VAL A 238 28.01 -17.05 10.38
CA VAL A 238 29.12 -18.00 10.52
C VAL A 238 28.52 -19.37 10.81
#